data_44d78d507c8ffed7408d9132f9c3e566
#
_entry.id   44d78d507c8ffed7408d9132f9c3e566
#
_cell.length_a   1.000
_cell.length_b   1.000
_cell.length_c   1.000
_cell.angle_alpha   90.00
_cell.angle_beta   90.00
_cell.angle_gamma   90.00
#
_symmetry.space_group_name_H-M   'P 1'
#
loop_
_entity.id
_entity.type
_entity.pdbx_description
1 polymer ?
#
loop_
_entity_poly.entity_id
_entity_poly.type
_entity_poly.pdbx_seq_one_letter_code
_entity_poly.pdbx_strand_id
1 'polypeptide(L)'
;MSRAMRARLARRIPLVAALATLAVHLIGNPHYGFFRDELYFIICGFHPAWGYVDQPPVVPLLAAATQFFGHSLFAVRALCAFFAAASVYTTCLLIVELGGGAFAEIFGALVAALTPILMAFGAKLSTDTVGLWLWPLAALYVLRIVKEADPRWWLAAGAIVGIGIESKYTIILFAAAIVVALLALPQRRSLFTPWFVAGALVAAGIALPNVLWQAAHGFPMWTVLHEAGEYRNVALTPVQYVLTQLLVTHPLLAPVWLIGLALLLHRSTTRFLGLAYLLLIAAMCVFHGKNYYAGDVYPIPIAAGAVAIEAWTARATAWRPALVFYVLVAGIALVPLLMPVLPETTMSAYDRIAEDVIARNIDLARSERTQIGDLPPDWADMHGWQELATTVARLYHSLPPSRRAEAAILASNYGEAGAIDFYGPQYGLPPVLSGNNQFWLWGTHGDSGNVLIDVHGDCQGHAHLFRKRQIVTRFYNPWGRPFENGFPISLCEGITEPLAAYWPRLRNYI
;
A
#
# COMPACT_ATOMS: atom_id res chain seq x y z
N MET A 1 -31.94 -20.96 -21.77
CA MET A 1 -31.64 -19.53 -21.45
C MET A 1 -31.34 -18.80 -22.75
N SER A 2 -32.11 -17.76 -23.11
CA SER A 2 -31.92 -17.01 -24.35
C SER A 2 -30.60 -16.29 -24.44
N ARG A 3 -30.06 -16.03 -25.67
CA ARG A 3 -28.83 -15.23 -25.88
C ARG A 3 -28.91 -13.87 -25.18
N ALA A 4 -30.05 -13.20 -25.19
CA ALA A 4 -30.28 -11.91 -24.54
C ALA A 4 -30.21 -12.02 -23.01
N MET A 5 -30.68 -13.11 -22.42
CA MET A 5 -30.62 -13.35 -20.97
C MET A 5 -29.18 -13.67 -20.52
N ARG A 6 -28.39 -14.41 -21.32
CA ARG A 6 -26.96 -14.64 -21.10
C ARG A 6 -26.16 -13.33 -21.17
N ALA A 7 -26.47 -12.49 -22.18
CA ALA A 7 -25.82 -11.17 -22.32
C ALA A 7 -26.16 -10.20 -21.16
N ARG A 8 -27.39 -10.26 -20.61
CA ARG A 8 -27.80 -9.46 -19.45
C ARG A 8 -27.15 -9.97 -18.15
N LEU A 9 -27.03 -11.27 -17.96
CA LEU A 9 -26.35 -11.88 -16.81
C LEU A 9 -24.84 -11.55 -16.84
N ALA A 10 -24.17 -11.72 -17.97
CA ALA A 10 -22.76 -11.39 -18.14
C ALA A 10 -22.44 -9.93 -17.82
N ARG A 11 -23.37 -8.99 -18.05
CA ARG A 11 -23.21 -7.57 -17.65
C ARG A 11 -23.39 -7.30 -16.15
N ARG A 12 -23.98 -8.23 -15.40
CA ARG A 12 -24.26 -8.07 -13.96
C ARG A 12 -23.20 -8.72 -13.07
N ILE A 13 -22.53 -9.77 -13.55
CA ILE A 13 -21.52 -10.50 -12.76
C ILE A 13 -20.40 -9.58 -12.27
N PRO A 14 -19.76 -8.74 -13.11
CA PRO A 14 -18.71 -7.83 -12.64
C PRO A 14 -19.19 -6.89 -11.54
N LEU A 15 -20.39 -6.33 -11.69
CA LEU A 15 -20.96 -5.41 -10.70
C LEU A 15 -21.29 -6.13 -9.39
N VAL A 16 -21.92 -7.31 -9.47
CA VAL A 16 -22.26 -8.09 -8.26
C VAL A 16 -20.99 -8.52 -7.51
N ALA A 17 -19.97 -8.99 -8.23
CA ALA A 17 -18.68 -9.35 -7.64
C ALA A 17 -17.99 -8.15 -6.95
N ALA A 18 -17.98 -7.00 -7.62
CA ALA A 18 -17.43 -5.77 -7.05
C ALA A 18 -18.19 -5.32 -5.80
N LEU A 19 -19.53 -5.33 -5.84
CA LEU A 19 -20.36 -4.97 -4.68
C LEU A 19 -20.21 -5.95 -3.52
N ALA A 20 -20.05 -7.25 -3.80
CA ALA A 20 -19.76 -8.25 -2.77
C ALA A 20 -18.39 -8.01 -2.13
N THR A 21 -17.35 -7.73 -2.92
CA THR A 21 -16.01 -7.38 -2.42
C THR A 21 -16.08 -6.11 -1.58
N LEU A 22 -16.76 -5.07 -2.07
CA LEU A 22 -16.96 -3.81 -1.34
C LEU A 22 -17.61 -4.09 0.02
N ALA A 23 -18.70 -4.86 0.05
CA ALA A 23 -19.41 -5.18 1.29
C ALA A 23 -18.54 -5.94 2.30
N VAL A 24 -17.77 -6.94 1.85
CA VAL A 24 -16.85 -7.69 2.71
C VAL A 24 -15.81 -6.76 3.34
N HIS A 25 -15.18 -5.90 2.56
CA HIS A 25 -14.20 -4.94 3.07
C HIS A 25 -14.84 -3.87 3.97
N LEU A 26 -16.02 -3.35 3.66
CA LEU A 26 -16.72 -2.38 4.53
C LEU A 26 -17.09 -2.97 5.89
N ILE A 27 -17.35 -4.28 5.97
CA ILE A 27 -17.64 -4.99 7.22
C ILE A 27 -16.35 -5.31 7.98
N GLY A 28 -15.31 -5.78 7.28
CA GLY A 28 -14.07 -6.29 7.90
C GLY A 28 -13.03 -5.22 8.23
N ASN A 29 -12.88 -4.21 7.38
CA ASN A 29 -11.78 -3.25 7.50
C ASN A 29 -11.85 -2.30 8.72
N PRO A 30 -13.01 -1.78 9.17
CA PRO A 30 -13.07 -0.74 10.21
C PRO A 30 -12.93 -1.28 11.65
N HIS A 31 -12.15 -2.34 11.84
CA HIS A 31 -11.76 -2.84 13.15
C HIS A 31 -10.32 -2.39 13.49
N TYR A 32 -9.95 -2.45 14.76
CA TYR A 32 -8.74 -1.87 15.33
C TYR A 32 -8.67 -0.35 15.12
N GLY A 33 -7.49 0.27 15.26
CA GLY A 33 -7.31 1.70 15.05
C GLY A 33 -6.86 2.06 13.63
N PHE A 34 -6.47 3.32 13.44
CA PHE A 34 -5.77 3.73 12.24
C PHE A 34 -4.42 3.03 12.14
N PHE A 35 -4.08 2.59 10.94
CA PHE A 35 -2.74 2.11 10.65
C PHE A 35 -1.75 3.28 10.65
N ARG A 36 -0.53 3.04 11.10
CA ARG A 36 0.52 4.06 11.24
C ARG A 36 0.65 4.96 10.00
N ASP A 37 0.72 4.34 8.82
CA ASP A 37 0.89 5.09 7.58
C ASP A 37 -0.38 5.89 7.21
N GLU A 38 -1.58 5.44 7.59
CA GLU A 38 -2.83 6.18 7.36
C GLU A 38 -2.83 7.52 8.08
N LEU A 39 -2.37 7.56 9.34
CA LEU A 39 -2.23 8.80 10.09
C LEU A 39 -1.24 9.75 9.41
N TYR A 40 -0.10 9.22 9.01
CA TYR A 40 0.92 10.00 8.30
C TYR A 40 0.41 10.54 6.96
N PHE A 41 -0.29 9.72 6.16
CA PHE A 41 -0.87 10.18 4.89
C PHE A 41 -1.93 11.25 5.09
N ILE A 42 -2.78 11.12 6.12
CA ILE A 42 -3.78 12.15 6.45
C ILE A 42 -3.08 13.47 6.78
N ILE A 43 -2.06 13.45 7.64
CA ILE A 43 -1.32 14.66 8.00
C ILE A 43 -0.60 15.25 6.79
N CYS A 44 0.05 14.43 5.97
CA CYS A 44 0.63 14.91 4.71
C CYS A 44 -0.42 15.58 3.82
N GLY A 45 -1.61 15.00 3.68
CA GLY A 45 -2.68 15.56 2.87
C GLY A 45 -3.34 16.82 3.45
N PHE A 46 -3.27 17.04 4.77
CA PHE A 46 -3.65 18.31 5.40
C PHE A 46 -2.65 19.44 5.09
N HIS A 47 -1.44 19.08 4.68
CA HIS A 47 -0.41 19.98 4.16
C HIS A 47 -0.16 19.70 2.67
N PRO A 48 -1.12 20.04 1.76
CA PRO A 48 -1.08 19.62 0.36
C PRO A 48 0.15 20.16 -0.36
N ALA A 49 0.87 19.24 -1.00
CA ALA A 49 2.06 19.53 -1.82
C ALA A 49 2.04 18.68 -3.08
N TRP A 50 2.86 19.05 -4.07
CA TRP A 50 3.02 18.26 -5.29
C TRP A 50 3.87 17.00 -5.13
N GLY A 51 4.41 16.77 -3.94
CA GLY A 51 5.17 15.59 -3.55
C GLY A 51 5.54 15.64 -2.09
N TYR A 52 6.01 14.52 -1.60
CA TYR A 52 6.50 14.35 -0.23
C TYR A 52 7.82 13.59 -0.27
N VAL A 53 8.53 13.52 0.85
CA VAL A 53 9.85 12.88 0.96
C VAL A 53 9.83 11.45 0.44
N ASP A 54 8.84 10.68 0.84
CA ASP A 54 8.76 9.23 0.66
C ASP A 54 7.59 8.76 -0.20
N GLN A 55 6.81 9.70 -0.78
CA GLN A 55 5.63 9.34 -1.58
C GLN A 55 5.14 10.45 -2.51
N PRO A 56 4.45 10.09 -3.60
CA PRO A 56 3.71 11.03 -4.44
C PRO A 56 2.41 11.54 -3.77
N PRO A 57 1.75 12.60 -4.30
CA PRO A 57 0.69 13.32 -3.61
C PRO A 57 -0.69 12.63 -3.58
N VAL A 58 -1.02 11.71 -4.49
CA VAL A 58 -2.39 11.21 -4.66
C VAL A 58 -2.90 10.49 -3.41
N VAL A 59 -2.08 9.63 -2.79
CA VAL A 59 -2.51 8.87 -1.60
C VAL A 59 -2.73 9.80 -0.40
N PRO A 60 -1.83 10.74 -0.05
CA PRO A 60 -2.08 11.74 0.98
C PRO A 60 -3.33 12.59 0.74
N LEU A 61 -3.53 13.09 -0.49
CA LEU A 61 -4.71 13.90 -0.82
C LEU A 61 -6.01 13.11 -0.67
N LEU A 62 -6.03 11.84 -1.10
CA LEU A 62 -7.18 10.95 -0.91
C LEU A 62 -7.41 10.67 0.59
N ALA A 63 -6.34 10.43 1.36
CA ALA A 63 -6.43 10.21 2.80
C ALA A 63 -7.07 11.43 3.50
N ALA A 64 -6.58 12.62 3.25
CA ALA A 64 -7.14 13.86 3.80
C ALA A 64 -8.59 14.09 3.35
N ALA A 65 -8.92 13.82 2.09
CA ALA A 65 -10.28 13.96 1.58
C ALA A 65 -11.28 13.06 2.32
N THR A 66 -10.87 11.88 2.80
CA THR A 66 -11.73 11.01 3.61
C THR A 66 -12.08 11.61 4.97
N GLN A 67 -11.32 12.60 5.44
CA GLN A 67 -11.52 13.26 6.73
C GLN A 67 -12.34 14.56 6.63
N PHE A 68 -12.89 14.87 5.48
CA PHE A 68 -13.63 16.11 5.25
C PHE A 68 -14.83 16.29 6.20
N PHE A 69 -15.47 15.18 6.58
CA PHE A 69 -16.61 15.18 7.51
C PHE A 69 -16.23 14.85 8.96
N GLY A 70 -14.96 14.98 9.31
CA GLY A 70 -14.42 14.66 10.63
C GLY A 70 -13.54 13.40 10.63
N HIS A 71 -12.89 13.15 11.77
CA HIS A 71 -11.96 12.02 11.92
C HIS A 71 -12.69 10.68 11.80
N SER A 72 -12.52 9.98 10.68
CA SER A 72 -13.26 8.76 10.36
C SER A 72 -12.36 7.66 9.80
N LEU A 73 -12.07 6.67 10.64
CA LEU A 73 -11.43 5.43 10.20
C LEU A 73 -12.25 4.72 9.11
N PHE A 74 -13.59 4.69 9.29
CA PHE A 74 -14.48 4.06 8.32
C PHE A 74 -14.35 4.69 6.92
N ALA A 75 -14.22 6.01 6.82
CA ALA A 75 -14.09 6.68 5.52
C ALA A 75 -12.78 6.31 4.81
N VAL A 76 -11.64 6.24 5.52
CA VAL A 76 -10.36 5.76 4.96
C VAL A 76 -10.50 4.33 4.46
N ARG A 77 -11.08 3.46 5.29
CA ARG A 77 -11.23 2.04 4.96
C ARG A 77 -12.26 1.79 3.85
N ALA A 78 -13.29 2.64 3.72
CA ALA A 78 -14.23 2.61 2.61
C ALA A 78 -13.56 2.99 1.28
N LEU A 79 -12.59 3.90 1.31
CA LEU A 79 -11.77 4.21 0.13
C LEU A 79 -10.97 2.99 -0.31
N CYS A 80 -10.33 2.28 0.62
CA CYS A 80 -9.59 1.05 0.32
C CYS A 80 -10.50 -0.03 -0.26
N ALA A 81 -11.67 -0.22 0.36
CA ALA A 81 -12.71 -1.15 -0.11
C ALA A 81 -13.18 -0.84 -1.53
N PHE A 82 -13.30 0.46 -1.89
CA PHE A 82 -13.63 0.89 -3.24
C PHE A 82 -12.58 0.45 -4.25
N PHE A 83 -11.28 0.64 -3.97
CA PHE A 83 -10.22 0.23 -4.89
C PHE A 83 -10.13 -1.29 -5.03
N ALA A 84 -10.33 -2.05 -3.96
CA ALA A 84 -10.44 -3.51 -4.02
C ALA A 84 -11.59 -3.96 -4.92
N ALA A 85 -12.77 -3.38 -4.74
CA ALA A 85 -13.96 -3.66 -5.55
C ALA A 85 -13.74 -3.29 -7.02
N ALA A 86 -13.12 -2.14 -7.30
CA ALA A 86 -12.80 -1.68 -8.66
C ALA A 86 -11.76 -2.60 -9.34
N SER A 87 -10.81 -3.15 -8.58
CA SER A 87 -9.86 -4.16 -9.06
C SER A 87 -10.58 -5.45 -9.49
N VAL A 88 -11.47 -5.97 -8.65
CA VAL A 88 -12.28 -7.17 -8.96
C VAL A 88 -13.19 -6.92 -10.18
N TYR A 89 -13.82 -5.74 -10.24
CA TYR A 89 -14.61 -5.35 -11.41
C TYR A 89 -13.78 -5.37 -12.69
N THR A 90 -12.59 -4.77 -12.66
CA THR A 90 -11.69 -4.72 -13.82
C THR A 90 -11.13 -6.09 -14.18
N THR A 91 -10.89 -6.96 -13.19
CA THR A 91 -10.54 -8.37 -13.42
C THR A 91 -11.63 -9.09 -14.22
N CYS A 92 -12.90 -8.90 -13.87
CA CYS A 92 -14.01 -9.46 -14.66
C CYS A 92 -14.04 -8.89 -16.09
N LEU A 93 -13.79 -7.59 -16.27
CA LEU A 93 -13.71 -7.00 -17.61
C LEU A 93 -12.55 -7.60 -18.43
N LEU A 94 -11.39 -7.85 -17.81
CA LEU A 94 -10.27 -8.55 -18.44
C LEU A 94 -10.67 -9.98 -18.83
N ILE A 95 -11.40 -10.71 -17.99
CA ILE A 95 -11.91 -12.06 -18.30
C ILE A 95 -12.79 -12.03 -19.54
N VAL A 96 -13.74 -11.09 -19.60
CA VAL A 96 -14.62 -10.92 -20.78
C VAL A 96 -13.78 -10.59 -22.02
N GLU A 97 -12.82 -9.68 -21.89
CA GLU A 97 -11.93 -9.28 -22.98
C GLU A 97 -11.06 -10.45 -23.47
N LEU A 98 -10.67 -11.36 -22.59
CA LEU A 98 -9.91 -12.57 -22.91
C LEU A 98 -10.77 -13.71 -23.47
N GLY A 99 -12.08 -13.51 -23.56
CA GLY A 99 -13.05 -14.46 -24.12
C GLY A 99 -13.63 -15.44 -23.09
N GLY A 100 -13.55 -15.13 -21.79
CA GLY A 100 -14.18 -15.92 -20.74
C GLY A 100 -15.69 -15.71 -20.66
N GLY A 101 -16.38 -16.69 -20.10
CA GLY A 101 -17.81 -16.67 -19.83
C GLY A 101 -18.13 -16.48 -18.35
N ALA A 102 -19.38 -16.68 -17.99
CA ALA A 102 -19.90 -16.44 -16.65
C ALA A 102 -19.18 -17.22 -15.54
N PHE A 103 -18.76 -18.46 -15.81
CA PHE A 103 -18.00 -19.22 -14.81
C PHE A 103 -16.62 -18.61 -14.60
N ALA A 104 -15.91 -18.23 -15.66
CA ALA A 104 -14.62 -17.58 -15.54
C ALA A 104 -14.72 -16.25 -14.75
N GLU A 105 -15.77 -15.45 -15.01
CA GLU A 105 -16.01 -14.21 -14.27
C GLU A 105 -16.21 -14.46 -12.77
N ILE A 106 -17.09 -15.40 -12.39
CA ILE A 106 -17.33 -15.74 -10.97
C ILE A 106 -16.08 -16.31 -10.32
N PHE A 107 -15.44 -17.28 -10.96
CA PHE A 107 -14.24 -17.94 -10.43
C PHE A 107 -13.06 -16.98 -10.30
N GLY A 108 -12.78 -16.20 -11.36
CA GLY A 108 -11.69 -15.23 -11.36
C GLY A 108 -11.92 -14.09 -10.37
N ALA A 109 -13.18 -13.63 -10.21
CA ALA A 109 -13.52 -12.65 -9.20
C ALA A 109 -13.26 -13.17 -7.77
N LEU A 110 -13.63 -14.41 -7.47
CA LEU A 110 -13.38 -15.05 -6.18
C LEU A 110 -11.88 -15.20 -5.93
N VAL A 111 -11.11 -15.66 -6.91
CA VAL A 111 -9.65 -15.77 -6.78
C VAL A 111 -9.02 -14.42 -6.55
N ALA A 112 -9.40 -13.38 -7.32
CA ALA A 112 -8.88 -12.03 -7.12
C ALA A 112 -9.24 -11.46 -5.74
N ALA A 113 -10.50 -11.60 -5.31
CA ALA A 113 -10.96 -11.11 -4.01
C ALA A 113 -10.28 -11.82 -2.82
N LEU A 114 -9.91 -13.09 -2.98
CA LEU A 114 -9.31 -13.93 -1.93
C LEU A 114 -7.79 -14.09 -2.06
N THR A 115 -7.17 -13.45 -3.05
CA THR A 115 -5.71 -13.43 -3.18
C THR A 115 -5.11 -12.53 -2.09
N PRO A 116 -4.23 -13.04 -1.21
CA PRO A 116 -3.78 -12.33 -0.02
C PRO A 116 -3.27 -10.93 -0.27
N ILE A 117 -2.35 -10.76 -1.23
CA ILE A 117 -1.76 -9.45 -1.50
C ILE A 117 -2.80 -8.41 -1.95
N LEU A 118 -3.81 -8.83 -2.75
CA LEU A 118 -4.86 -7.94 -3.22
C LEU A 118 -5.83 -7.58 -2.09
N MET A 119 -6.14 -8.55 -1.21
CA MET A 119 -6.96 -8.32 -0.03
C MET A 119 -6.26 -7.38 0.96
N ALA A 120 -4.97 -7.59 1.23
CA ALA A 120 -4.19 -6.73 2.13
C ALA A 120 -4.12 -5.27 1.67
N PHE A 121 -3.95 -5.02 0.37
CA PHE A 121 -3.97 -3.66 -0.20
C PHE A 121 -5.35 -3.01 -0.15
N GLY A 122 -6.41 -3.81 -0.15
CA GLY A 122 -7.80 -3.35 0.03
C GLY A 122 -8.22 -3.18 1.49
N ALA A 123 -7.46 -3.70 2.46
CA ALA A 123 -7.83 -3.68 3.86
C ALA A 123 -7.42 -2.41 4.60
N LYS A 124 -6.33 -1.76 4.21
CA LYS A 124 -5.79 -0.53 4.80
C LYS A 124 -5.21 0.37 3.72
N LEU A 125 -5.14 1.66 3.98
CA LEU A 125 -4.58 2.60 3.02
C LEU A 125 -3.05 2.48 2.97
N SER A 126 -2.57 2.22 1.78
CA SER A 126 -1.13 2.21 1.44
C SER A 126 -0.92 2.86 0.09
N THR A 127 0.32 3.08 -0.30
CA THR A 127 0.65 3.56 -1.64
C THR A 127 0.25 2.58 -2.75
N ASP A 128 0.06 1.29 -2.42
CA ASP A 128 -0.39 0.24 -3.35
C ASP A 128 -1.91 0.25 -3.57
N THR A 129 -2.69 0.80 -2.63
CA THR A 129 -4.16 0.75 -2.66
C THR A 129 -4.77 1.24 -3.98
N VAL A 130 -4.26 2.34 -4.52
CA VAL A 130 -4.73 2.91 -5.80
C VAL A 130 -4.26 2.06 -6.98
N GLY A 131 -3.07 1.48 -6.89
CA GLY A 131 -2.48 0.59 -7.88
C GLY A 131 -3.32 -0.65 -8.16
N LEU A 132 -3.99 -1.20 -7.13
CA LEU A 132 -4.93 -2.33 -7.26
C LEU A 132 -5.86 -2.20 -8.47
N TRP A 133 -6.34 -1.01 -8.70
CA TRP A 133 -7.27 -0.72 -9.81
C TRP A 133 -6.54 -0.24 -11.06
N LEU A 134 -5.55 0.64 -10.92
CA LEU A 134 -4.94 1.31 -12.07
C LEU A 134 -4.12 0.37 -12.94
N TRP A 135 -3.41 -0.62 -12.36
CA TRP A 135 -2.60 -1.53 -13.15
C TRP A 135 -3.44 -2.46 -14.05
N PRO A 136 -4.45 -3.19 -13.53
CA PRO A 136 -5.31 -4.00 -14.39
C PRO A 136 -6.12 -3.15 -15.37
N LEU A 137 -6.49 -1.91 -14.99
CA LEU A 137 -7.18 -0.99 -15.88
C LEU A 137 -6.28 -0.55 -17.05
N ALA A 138 -5.01 -0.20 -16.80
CA ALA A 138 -4.04 0.10 -17.84
C ALA A 138 -3.86 -1.09 -18.79
N ALA A 139 -3.71 -2.30 -18.26
CA ALA A 139 -3.59 -3.51 -19.04
C ALA A 139 -4.83 -3.76 -19.93
N LEU A 140 -6.03 -3.51 -19.39
CA LEU A 140 -7.30 -3.65 -20.14
C LEU A 140 -7.34 -2.70 -21.35
N TYR A 141 -6.97 -1.42 -21.14
CA TYR A 141 -6.94 -0.46 -22.25
C TYR A 141 -5.90 -0.81 -23.31
N VAL A 142 -4.68 -1.20 -22.88
CA VAL A 142 -3.64 -1.64 -23.82
C VAL A 142 -4.06 -2.91 -24.58
N LEU A 143 -4.70 -3.87 -23.90
CA LEU A 143 -5.24 -5.08 -24.55
C LEU A 143 -6.29 -4.73 -25.62
N ARG A 144 -7.18 -3.80 -25.35
CA ARG A 144 -8.17 -3.31 -26.33
C ARG A 144 -7.51 -2.65 -27.52
N ILE A 145 -6.51 -1.79 -27.29
CA ILE A 145 -5.74 -1.15 -28.38
C ILE A 145 -5.07 -2.19 -29.26
N VAL A 146 -4.43 -3.20 -28.66
CA VAL A 146 -3.77 -4.30 -29.39
C VAL A 146 -4.78 -5.13 -30.19
N LYS A 147 -6.04 -5.22 -29.75
CA LYS A 147 -7.14 -5.88 -30.45
C LYS A 147 -7.86 -4.98 -31.46
N GLU A 148 -7.18 -3.93 -31.92
CA GLU A 148 -7.67 -3.03 -32.98
C GLU A 148 -8.86 -2.14 -32.55
N ALA A 149 -8.97 -1.80 -31.24
CA ALA A 149 -9.85 -0.73 -30.79
C ALA A 149 -9.30 0.64 -31.23
N ASP A 150 -10.09 1.69 -31.01
CA ASP A 150 -9.69 3.07 -31.32
C ASP A 150 -8.35 3.41 -30.65
N PRO A 151 -7.30 3.80 -31.43
CA PRO A 151 -5.98 4.14 -30.88
C PRO A 151 -6.00 5.35 -29.92
N ARG A 152 -7.07 6.14 -29.89
CA ARG A 152 -7.28 7.23 -28.92
C ARG A 152 -7.30 6.73 -27.48
N TRP A 153 -7.56 5.45 -27.25
CA TRP A 153 -7.46 4.87 -25.92
C TRP A 153 -6.07 4.96 -25.28
N TRP A 154 -5.02 5.27 -26.08
CA TRP A 154 -3.72 5.62 -25.53
C TRP A 154 -3.75 6.86 -24.61
N LEU A 155 -4.66 7.81 -24.85
CA LEU A 155 -4.84 8.96 -23.96
C LEU A 155 -5.34 8.53 -22.56
N ALA A 156 -6.31 7.62 -22.55
CA ALA A 156 -6.81 7.06 -21.28
C ALA A 156 -5.74 6.20 -20.58
N ALA A 157 -5.02 5.35 -21.32
CA ALA A 157 -3.92 4.58 -20.78
C ALA A 157 -2.82 5.49 -20.19
N GLY A 158 -2.47 6.57 -20.89
CA GLY A 158 -1.53 7.58 -20.40
C GLY A 158 -2.01 8.28 -19.13
N ALA A 159 -3.27 8.68 -19.06
CA ALA A 159 -3.86 9.29 -17.87
C ALA A 159 -3.84 8.32 -16.67
N ILE A 160 -4.18 7.05 -16.89
CA ILE A 160 -4.14 5.99 -15.86
C ILE A 160 -2.72 5.82 -15.33
N VAL A 161 -1.73 5.74 -16.22
CA VAL A 161 -0.32 5.60 -15.84
C VAL A 161 0.15 6.85 -15.10
N GLY A 162 -0.20 8.06 -15.58
CA GLY A 162 0.15 9.32 -14.92
C GLY A 162 -0.41 9.42 -13.49
N ILE A 163 -1.69 9.12 -13.29
CA ILE A 163 -2.30 9.06 -11.95
C ILE A 163 -1.64 7.96 -11.09
N GLY A 164 -1.29 6.84 -11.70
CA GLY A 164 -0.59 5.76 -11.03
C GLY A 164 0.81 6.18 -10.55
N ILE A 165 1.56 6.97 -11.33
CA ILE A 165 2.86 7.55 -10.95
C ILE A 165 2.67 8.46 -9.73
N GLU A 166 1.60 9.27 -9.72
CA GLU A 166 1.24 10.16 -8.61
C GLU A 166 0.74 9.40 -7.37
N SER A 167 0.51 8.09 -7.46
CA SER A 167 0.18 7.22 -6.33
C SER A 167 1.40 6.43 -5.84
N LYS A 168 2.12 5.79 -6.76
CA LYS A 168 3.34 5.02 -6.49
C LYS A 168 4.17 4.85 -7.76
N TYR A 169 5.47 5.13 -7.69
CA TYR A 169 6.36 5.08 -8.86
C TYR A 169 6.54 3.69 -9.49
N THR A 170 6.18 2.61 -8.81
CA THR A 170 6.36 1.23 -9.34
C THR A 170 5.57 0.97 -10.62
N ILE A 171 4.48 1.71 -10.88
CA ILE A 171 3.73 1.61 -12.15
C ILE A 171 4.58 1.97 -13.38
N ILE A 172 5.64 2.77 -13.21
CA ILE A 172 6.59 3.10 -14.29
C ILE A 172 7.25 1.83 -14.80
N LEU A 173 7.65 0.93 -13.89
CA LEU A 173 8.26 -0.35 -14.26
C LEU A 173 7.29 -1.24 -15.02
N PHE A 174 6.02 -1.26 -14.60
CA PHE A 174 4.97 -2.01 -15.27
C PHE A 174 4.67 -1.45 -16.68
N ALA A 175 4.53 -0.13 -16.80
CA ALA A 175 4.30 0.54 -18.08
C ALA A 175 5.50 0.33 -19.04
N ALA A 176 6.72 0.47 -18.55
CA ALA A 176 7.93 0.18 -19.29
C ALA A 176 7.99 -1.29 -19.75
N ALA A 177 7.64 -2.24 -18.87
CA ALA A 177 7.59 -3.65 -19.20
C ALA A 177 6.58 -3.94 -20.32
N ILE A 178 5.40 -3.29 -20.30
CA ILE A 178 4.40 -3.39 -21.39
C ILE A 178 5.00 -2.85 -22.72
N VAL A 179 5.61 -1.67 -22.70
CA VAL A 179 6.19 -1.06 -23.90
C VAL A 179 7.30 -1.95 -24.47
N VAL A 180 8.22 -2.43 -23.63
CA VAL A 180 9.33 -3.32 -24.06
C VAL A 180 8.76 -4.63 -24.63
N ALA A 181 7.75 -5.22 -23.98
CA ALA A 181 7.10 -6.43 -24.47
C ALA A 181 6.42 -6.22 -25.83
N LEU A 182 5.75 -5.08 -26.02
CA LEU A 182 5.12 -4.74 -27.31
C LEU A 182 6.16 -4.52 -28.40
N LEU A 183 7.28 -3.84 -28.10
CA LEU A 183 8.38 -3.60 -29.07
C LEU A 183 8.98 -4.92 -29.59
N ALA A 184 9.06 -5.94 -28.75
CA ALA A 184 9.58 -7.27 -29.10
C ALA A 184 8.62 -8.10 -29.96
N LEU A 185 7.37 -7.66 -30.17
CA LEU A 185 6.30 -8.44 -30.80
C LEU A 185 5.74 -7.72 -32.04
N PRO A 186 5.00 -8.43 -32.94
CA PRO A 186 4.30 -7.80 -34.07
C PRO A 186 3.36 -6.66 -33.65
N GLN A 187 2.83 -6.69 -32.43
CA GLN A 187 1.95 -5.67 -31.84
C GLN A 187 2.65 -4.31 -31.62
N ARG A 188 3.97 -4.21 -31.81
CA ARG A 188 4.71 -2.95 -31.79
C ARG A 188 4.09 -1.85 -32.66
N ARG A 189 3.32 -2.23 -33.70
CA ARG A 189 2.61 -1.27 -34.57
C ARG A 189 1.65 -0.37 -33.80
N SER A 190 1.08 -0.83 -32.68
CA SER A 190 0.22 -0.02 -31.83
C SER A 190 0.96 1.15 -31.16
N LEU A 191 2.28 1.04 -30.96
CA LEU A 191 3.13 2.10 -30.42
C LEU A 191 3.49 3.18 -31.45
N PHE A 192 3.49 2.84 -32.76
CA PHE A 192 3.86 3.78 -33.82
C PHE A 192 2.64 4.59 -34.29
N THR A 193 1.92 5.18 -33.34
CA THR A 193 0.77 6.05 -33.59
C THR A 193 0.96 7.40 -32.88
N PRO A 194 0.45 8.51 -33.41
CA PRO A 194 0.51 9.79 -32.71
C PRO A 194 -0.20 9.74 -31.36
N TRP A 195 -1.17 8.85 -31.21
CA TRP A 195 -1.93 8.68 -29.97
C TRP A 195 -1.12 8.05 -28.84
N PHE A 196 -0.15 7.18 -29.15
CA PHE A 196 0.79 6.68 -28.14
C PHE A 196 1.67 7.81 -27.59
N VAL A 197 2.20 8.64 -28.48
CA VAL A 197 3.01 9.81 -28.08
C VAL A 197 2.16 10.78 -27.25
N ALA A 198 0.93 11.07 -27.70
CA ALA A 198 -0.01 11.93 -26.96
C ALA A 198 -0.35 11.34 -25.57
N GLY A 199 -0.57 10.02 -25.46
CA GLY A 199 -0.78 9.34 -24.19
C GLY A 199 0.44 9.42 -23.26
N ALA A 200 1.65 9.23 -23.81
CA ALA A 200 2.88 9.38 -23.04
C ALA A 200 3.07 10.84 -22.54
N LEU A 201 2.73 11.83 -23.36
CA LEU A 201 2.74 13.25 -22.96
C LEU A 201 1.69 13.55 -21.88
N VAL A 202 0.51 12.94 -21.94
CA VAL A 202 -0.51 13.05 -20.87
C VAL A 202 0.04 12.47 -19.58
N ALA A 203 0.64 11.27 -19.60
CA ALA A 203 1.25 10.68 -18.41
C ALA A 203 2.37 11.55 -17.83
N ALA A 204 3.26 12.04 -18.68
CA ALA A 204 4.35 12.93 -18.29
C ALA A 204 3.82 14.27 -17.74
N GLY A 205 2.78 14.85 -18.36
CA GLY A 205 2.17 16.10 -17.90
C GLY A 205 1.51 15.97 -16.52
N ILE A 206 0.88 14.81 -16.22
CA ILE A 206 0.31 14.53 -14.91
C ILE A 206 1.43 14.35 -13.87
N ALA A 207 2.50 13.64 -14.21
CA ALA A 207 3.63 13.38 -13.31
C ALA A 207 4.56 14.58 -13.11
N LEU A 208 4.53 15.57 -14.03
CA LEU A 208 5.48 16.70 -14.06
C LEU A 208 5.52 17.51 -12.76
N PRO A 209 4.37 17.88 -12.13
CA PRO A 209 4.40 18.64 -10.88
C PRO A 209 5.18 17.94 -9.77
N ASN A 210 5.01 16.63 -9.63
CA ASN A 210 5.74 15.85 -8.65
C ASN A 210 7.23 15.76 -8.97
N VAL A 211 7.60 15.53 -10.24
CA VAL A 211 9.01 15.50 -10.66
C VAL A 211 9.70 16.84 -10.37
N LEU A 212 9.03 17.96 -10.64
CA LEU A 212 9.55 19.30 -10.34
C LEU A 212 9.69 19.52 -8.82
N TRP A 213 8.72 19.04 -8.03
CA TRP A 213 8.81 19.11 -6.57
C TRP A 213 9.99 18.29 -6.06
N GLN A 214 10.16 17.04 -6.51
CA GLN A 214 11.29 16.20 -6.14
C GLN A 214 12.63 16.88 -6.50
N ALA A 215 12.72 17.45 -7.70
CA ALA A 215 13.93 18.17 -8.15
C ALA A 215 14.24 19.39 -7.28
N ALA A 216 13.22 20.18 -6.92
CA ALA A 216 13.37 21.36 -6.07
C ALA A 216 13.84 21.02 -4.65
N HIS A 217 13.56 19.79 -4.15
CA HIS A 217 13.95 19.30 -2.84
C HIS A 217 15.15 18.33 -2.85
N GLY A 218 15.90 18.24 -3.98
CA GLY A 218 17.08 17.39 -4.09
C GLY A 218 16.78 15.89 -4.19
N PHE A 219 15.63 15.51 -4.73
CA PHE A 219 15.19 14.12 -4.91
C PHE A 219 15.20 13.30 -3.60
N PRO A 220 14.48 13.73 -2.56
CA PRO A 220 14.48 13.03 -1.27
C PRO A 220 14.04 11.57 -1.37
N MET A 221 13.14 11.23 -2.31
CA MET A 221 12.74 9.85 -2.56
C MET A 221 13.93 8.94 -2.91
N TRP A 222 14.96 9.46 -3.60
CA TRP A 222 16.17 8.68 -3.89
C TRP A 222 16.91 8.28 -2.62
N THR A 223 17.01 9.23 -1.66
CA THR A 223 17.61 8.98 -0.35
C THR A 223 16.81 7.93 0.41
N VAL A 224 15.46 8.06 0.44
CA VAL A 224 14.57 7.06 1.07
C VAL A 224 14.79 5.66 0.49
N LEU A 225 14.83 5.53 -0.84
CA LEU A 225 15.02 4.24 -1.49
C LEU A 225 16.39 3.62 -1.16
N HIS A 226 17.44 4.44 -1.11
CA HIS A 226 18.78 3.98 -0.79
C HIS A 226 18.90 3.54 0.67
N GLU A 227 18.51 4.40 1.61
CA GLU A 227 18.59 4.13 3.04
C GLU A 227 17.67 2.97 3.46
N ALA A 228 16.44 2.93 2.93
CA ALA A 228 15.55 1.81 3.19
C ALA A 228 16.11 0.46 2.66
N GLY A 229 16.77 0.47 1.51
CA GLY A 229 17.44 -0.70 0.96
C GLY A 229 18.56 -1.22 1.85
N GLU A 230 19.34 -0.32 2.45
CA GLU A 230 20.50 -0.65 3.28
C GLU A 230 20.09 -1.08 4.70
N TYR A 231 19.18 -0.34 5.34
CA TYR A 231 18.92 -0.48 6.77
C TYR A 231 17.60 -1.16 7.13
N ARG A 232 16.56 -1.04 6.30
CA ARG A 232 15.19 -1.46 6.64
C ARG A 232 14.74 -2.72 5.90
N ASN A 233 14.99 -2.81 4.59
CA ASN A 233 14.44 -3.87 3.77
C ASN A 233 15.18 -5.20 3.93
N VAL A 234 14.46 -6.31 3.79
CA VAL A 234 15.07 -7.63 3.66
C VAL A 234 15.56 -7.80 2.22
N ALA A 235 16.86 -8.03 2.05
CA ALA A 235 17.42 -8.32 0.74
C ALA A 235 17.08 -9.77 0.35
N LEU A 236 16.37 -9.94 -0.75
CA LEU A 236 16.02 -11.25 -1.32
C LEU A 236 16.90 -11.55 -2.54
N THR A 237 17.37 -12.78 -2.62
CA THR A 237 17.96 -13.28 -3.88
C THR A 237 16.86 -13.39 -4.95
N PRO A 238 17.19 -13.39 -6.27
CA PRO A 238 16.19 -13.52 -7.33
C PRO A 238 15.31 -14.76 -7.19
N VAL A 239 15.88 -15.89 -6.76
CA VAL A 239 15.14 -17.14 -6.52
C VAL A 239 14.16 -16.96 -5.35
N GLN A 240 14.62 -16.38 -4.24
CA GLN A 240 13.76 -16.09 -3.09
C GLN A 240 12.64 -15.13 -3.49
N TYR A 241 12.95 -14.07 -4.26
CA TYR A 241 11.93 -13.14 -4.74
C TYR A 241 10.82 -13.84 -5.54
N VAL A 242 11.19 -14.72 -6.49
CA VAL A 242 10.22 -15.50 -7.27
C VAL A 242 9.41 -16.44 -6.38
N LEU A 243 10.04 -17.12 -5.42
CA LEU A 243 9.34 -18.00 -4.48
C LEU A 243 8.37 -17.22 -3.57
N THR A 244 8.73 -16.01 -3.14
CA THR A 244 7.82 -15.17 -2.35
C THR A 244 6.55 -14.80 -3.10
N GLN A 245 6.58 -14.76 -4.45
CA GLN A 245 5.37 -14.49 -5.24
C GLN A 245 4.30 -15.60 -5.06
N LEU A 246 4.72 -16.83 -4.80
CA LEU A 246 3.79 -17.91 -4.46
C LEU A 246 3.18 -17.70 -3.06
N LEU A 247 3.97 -17.18 -2.11
CA LEU A 247 3.51 -16.92 -0.75
C LEU A 247 2.54 -15.75 -0.69
N VAL A 248 2.90 -14.60 -1.28
CA VAL A 248 2.06 -13.39 -1.25
C VAL A 248 0.76 -13.53 -2.04
N THR A 249 0.67 -14.51 -2.95
CA THR A 249 -0.56 -14.83 -3.70
C THR A 249 -1.28 -16.07 -3.19
N HIS A 250 -0.82 -16.68 -2.13
CA HIS A 250 -1.27 -17.98 -1.60
C HIS A 250 -0.83 -19.18 -2.45
N PRO A 251 -0.02 -20.11 -1.91
CA PRO A 251 0.48 -21.28 -2.68
C PRO A 251 -0.63 -22.12 -3.32
N LEU A 252 -1.80 -22.23 -2.65
CA LEU A 252 -2.94 -22.98 -3.17
C LEU A 252 -3.70 -22.22 -4.27
N LEU A 253 -3.67 -20.89 -4.31
CA LEU A 253 -4.28 -20.07 -5.37
C LEU A 253 -3.29 -19.79 -6.52
N ALA A 254 -1.99 -19.92 -6.28
CA ALA A 254 -0.95 -19.68 -7.28
C ALA A 254 -1.13 -20.48 -8.57
N PRO A 255 -1.60 -21.74 -8.58
CA PRO A 255 -1.85 -22.44 -9.84
C PRO A 255 -2.76 -21.69 -10.82
N VAL A 256 -3.72 -20.89 -10.33
CA VAL A 256 -4.64 -20.14 -11.19
C VAL A 256 -3.87 -19.09 -12.01
N TRP A 257 -3.07 -18.25 -11.37
CA TRP A 257 -2.32 -17.22 -12.10
C TRP A 257 -1.15 -17.80 -12.92
N LEU A 258 -0.54 -18.91 -12.48
CA LEU A 258 0.48 -19.62 -13.27
C LEU A 258 -0.07 -20.18 -14.56
N ILE A 259 -1.25 -20.82 -14.52
CA ILE A 259 -1.98 -21.28 -15.72
C ILE A 259 -2.32 -20.07 -16.59
N GLY A 260 -2.74 -18.96 -15.97
CA GLY A 260 -3.04 -17.72 -16.69
C GLY A 260 -1.81 -17.12 -17.38
N LEU A 261 -0.67 -17.07 -16.71
CA LEU A 261 0.58 -16.64 -17.30
C LEU A 261 0.97 -17.49 -18.50
N ALA A 262 0.86 -18.82 -18.38
CA ALA A 262 1.10 -19.74 -19.49
C ALA A 262 0.16 -19.46 -20.67
N LEU A 263 -1.14 -19.23 -20.41
CA LEU A 263 -2.11 -18.87 -21.46
C LEU A 263 -1.76 -17.53 -22.12
N LEU A 264 -1.39 -16.50 -21.34
CA LEU A 264 -0.99 -15.20 -21.87
C LEU A 264 0.22 -15.33 -22.79
N LEU A 265 1.24 -16.08 -22.40
CA LEU A 265 2.45 -16.31 -23.19
C LEU A 265 2.18 -17.14 -24.45
N HIS A 266 1.25 -18.08 -24.39
CA HIS A 266 0.92 -18.96 -25.52
C HIS A 266 0.14 -18.22 -26.63
N ARG A 267 -0.84 -17.38 -26.26
CA ARG A 267 -1.69 -16.66 -27.23
C ARG A 267 -0.95 -15.46 -27.81
N SER A 268 -0.81 -15.38 -29.13
CA SER A 268 -0.10 -14.29 -29.83
C SER A 268 -0.62 -12.89 -29.45
N THR A 269 -1.94 -12.72 -29.36
CA THR A 269 -2.61 -11.45 -29.03
C THR A 269 -2.33 -10.94 -27.60
N THR A 270 -2.07 -11.84 -26.64
CA THR A 270 -1.91 -11.49 -25.21
C THR A 270 -0.50 -11.72 -24.71
N ARG A 271 0.41 -12.23 -25.58
CA ARG A 271 1.80 -12.56 -25.22
C ARG A 271 2.53 -11.38 -24.58
N PHE A 272 2.23 -10.15 -25.01
CA PHE A 272 2.85 -8.97 -24.46
C PHE A 272 2.55 -8.80 -22.96
N LEU A 273 1.36 -9.17 -22.46
CA LEU A 273 1.03 -9.13 -21.02
C LEU A 273 1.82 -10.17 -20.23
N GLY A 274 1.98 -11.39 -20.79
CA GLY A 274 2.81 -12.42 -20.15
C GLY A 274 4.29 -12.02 -20.10
N LEU A 275 4.81 -11.46 -21.20
CA LEU A 275 6.19 -10.93 -21.24
C LEU A 275 6.36 -9.73 -20.30
N ALA A 276 5.39 -8.82 -20.24
CA ALA A 276 5.42 -7.69 -19.32
C ALA A 276 5.48 -8.15 -17.85
N TYR A 277 4.72 -9.20 -17.48
CA TYR A 277 4.83 -9.80 -16.15
C TYR A 277 6.25 -10.32 -15.89
N LEU A 278 6.84 -11.08 -16.81
CA LEU A 278 8.20 -11.61 -16.63
C LEU A 278 9.25 -10.50 -16.53
N LEU A 279 9.14 -9.46 -17.37
CA LEU A 279 10.02 -8.30 -17.34
C LEU A 279 9.89 -7.51 -16.04
N LEU A 280 8.66 -7.35 -15.53
CA LEU A 280 8.40 -6.71 -14.24
C LEU A 280 9.08 -7.48 -13.10
N ILE A 281 8.88 -8.81 -13.03
CA ILE A 281 9.51 -9.64 -11.99
C ILE A 281 11.04 -9.58 -12.11
N ALA A 282 11.59 -9.60 -13.31
CA ALA A 282 13.03 -9.44 -13.53
C ALA A 282 13.52 -8.06 -13.05
N ALA A 283 12.79 -7.00 -13.35
CA ALA A 283 13.10 -5.66 -12.85
C ALA A 283 13.07 -5.58 -11.33
N MET A 284 12.05 -6.19 -10.69
CA MET A 284 11.97 -6.24 -9.23
C MET A 284 13.15 -7.01 -8.60
N CYS A 285 13.62 -8.07 -9.25
CA CYS A 285 14.83 -8.78 -8.81
C CYS A 285 16.09 -7.91 -8.93
N VAL A 286 16.23 -7.17 -10.04
CA VAL A 286 17.40 -6.30 -10.30
C VAL A 286 17.44 -5.10 -9.35
N PHE A 287 16.28 -4.49 -9.10
CA PHE A 287 16.17 -3.30 -8.24
C PHE A 287 15.94 -3.64 -6.75
N HIS A 288 16.02 -4.91 -6.36
CA HIS A 288 15.80 -5.38 -4.99
C HIS A 288 14.47 -4.89 -4.41
N GLY A 289 13.41 -4.94 -5.23
CA GLY A 289 12.06 -4.53 -4.83
C GLY A 289 11.55 -5.39 -3.66
N LYS A 290 10.71 -4.80 -2.80
CA LYS A 290 10.03 -5.59 -1.75
C LYS A 290 9.16 -6.67 -2.39
N ASN A 291 8.99 -7.79 -1.71
CA ASN A 291 8.27 -8.96 -2.21
C ASN A 291 6.84 -8.68 -2.70
N TYR A 292 6.19 -7.66 -2.17
CA TYR A 292 4.81 -7.28 -2.51
C TYR A 292 4.70 -6.21 -3.61
N TYR A 293 5.80 -5.58 -4.05
CA TYR A 293 5.73 -4.48 -5.04
C TYR A 293 5.16 -4.87 -6.41
N ALA A 294 5.15 -6.16 -6.74
CA ALA A 294 4.50 -6.66 -7.94
C ALA A 294 3.01 -7.01 -7.73
N GLY A 295 2.46 -6.78 -6.53
CA GLY A 295 1.11 -7.24 -6.16
C GLY A 295 0.01 -6.80 -7.12
N ASP A 296 0.06 -5.57 -7.59
CA ASP A 296 -0.95 -4.96 -8.46
C ASP A 296 -1.08 -5.61 -9.86
N VAL A 297 -0.10 -6.44 -10.27
CA VAL A 297 -0.11 -7.11 -11.57
C VAL A 297 -1.00 -8.37 -11.60
N TYR A 298 -1.25 -9.00 -10.43
CA TYR A 298 -1.90 -10.32 -10.35
C TYR A 298 -3.32 -10.40 -10.90
N PRO A 299 -4.17 -9.37 -10.87
CA PRO A 299 -5.47 -9.42 -11.56
C PRO A 299 -5.40 -9.85 -13.02
N ILE A 300 -4.29 -9.55 -13.71
CA ILE A 300 -4.10 -9.86 -15.14
C ILE A 300 -3.92 -11.37 -15.38
N PRO A 301 -2.93 -12.06 -14.80
CA PRO A 301 -2.79 -13.49 -14.97
C PRO A 301 -3.90 -14.28 -14.27
N ILE A 302 -4.53 -13.79 -13.20
CA ILE A 302 -5.72 -14.41 -12.58
C ILE A 302 -6.86 -14.42 -13.58
N ALA A 303 -7.13 -13.32 -14.27
CA ALA A 303 -8.17 -13.25 -15.31
C ALA A 303 -7.94 -14.28 -16.43
N ALA A 304 -6.69 -14.39 -16.91
CA ALA A 304 -6.33 -15.36 -17.93
C ALA A 304 -6.46 -16.81 -17.42
N GLY A 305 -6.08 -17.06 -16.18
CA GLY A 305 -6.21 -18.37 -15.53
C GLY A 305 -7.65 -18.83 -15.39
N ALA A 306 -8.54 -17.91 -15.01
CA ALA A 306 -9.98 -18.20 -14.94
C ALA A 306 -10.55 -18.61 -16.31
N VAL A 307 -10.13 -17.92 -17.39
CA VAL A 307 -10.51 -18.27 -18.77
C VAL A 307 -9.99 -19.66 -19.15
N ALA A 308 -8.74 -19.98 -18.81
CA ALA A 308 -8.16 -21.28 -19.10
C ALA A 308 -8.88 -22.42 -18.35
N ILE A 309 -9.19 -22.21 -17.07
CA ILE A 309 -9.89 -23.18 -16.21
C ILE A 309 -11.33 -23.37 -16.69
N GLU A 310 -12.02 -22.32 -17.12
CA GLU A 310 -13.35 -22.46 -17.73
C GLU A 310 -13.31 -23.30 -18.98
N ALA A 311 -12.34 -23.08 -19.88
CA ALA A 311 -12.19 -23.87 -21.11
C ALA A 311 -11.82 -25.31 -20.78
N TRP A 312 -10.93 -25.58 -19.82
CA TRP A 312 -10.56 -26.92 -19.39
C TRP A 312 -11.75 -27.69 -18.82
N THR A 313 -12.58 -27.02 -18.01
CA THR A 313 -13.76 -27.64 -17.37
C THR A 313 -15.00 -27.67 -18.30
N ALA A 314 -14.92 -27.23 -19.55
CA ALA A 314 -16.06 -27.14 -20.45
C ALA A 314 -16.76 -28.50 -20.71
N ARG A 315 -15.97 -29.60 -20.73
CA ARG A 315 -16.46 -30.96 -20.91
C ARG A 315 -16.83 -31.69 -19.60
N ALA A 316 -16.41 -31.12 -18.44
CA ALA A 316 -16.59 -31.72 -17.12
C ALA A 316 -17.06 -30.67 -16.12
N THR A 317 -18.18 -30.01 -16.40
CA THR A 317 -18.71 -28.89 -15.61
C THR A 317 -19.05 -29.27 -14.16
N ALA A 318 -19.20 -30.56 -13.87
CA ALA A 318 -19.40 -31.06 -12.51
C ALA A 318 -18.22 -30.72 -11.53
N TRP A 319 -17.03 -30.48 -12.06
CA TRP A 319 -15.88 -30.05 -11.24
C TRP A 319 -15.93 -28.57 -10.82
N ARG A 320 -16.72 -27.73 -11.46
CA ARG A 320 -16.78 -26.28 -11.20
C ARG A 320 -17.18 -25.93 -9.76
N PRO A 321 -18.21 -26.55 -9.15
CA PRO A 321 -18.50 -26.31 -7.74
C PRO A 321 -17.36 -26.70 -6.80
N ALA A 322 -16.64 -27.79 -7.07
CA ALA A 322 -15.51 -28.22 -6.28
C ALA A 322 -14.32 -27.22 -6.36
N LEU A 323 -14.06 -26.64 -7.54
CA LEU A 323 -13.05 -25.60 -7.72
C LEU A 323 -13.42 -24.32 -6.98
N VAL A 324 -14.70 -23.91 -7.01
CA VAL A 324 -15.18 -22.75 -6.25
C VAL A 324 -15.03 -23.01 -4.75
N PHE A 325 -15.46 -24.19 -4.28
CA PHE A 325 -15.32 -24.58 -2.88
C PHE A 325 -13.85 -24.59 -2.44
N TYR A 326 -12.95 -25.13 -3.25
CA TYR A 326 -11.50 -25.11 -3.00
C TYR A 326 -10.95 -23.70 -2.80
N VAL A 327 -11.30 -22.77 -3.72
CA VAL A 327 -10.87 -21.36 -3.63
C VAL A 327 -11.43 -20.69 -2.37
N LEU A 328 -12.69 -20.95 -2.03
CA LEU A 328 -13.30 -20.40 -0.81
C LEU A 328 -12.60 -20.92 0.45
N VAL A 329 -12.37 -22.22 0.56
CA VAL A 329 -11.69 -22.81 1.74
C VAL A 329 -10.27 -22.28 1.87
N ALA A 330 -9.51 -22.28 0.76
CA ALA A 330 -8.14 -21.79 0.76
C ALA A 330 -8.06 -20.31 1.12
N GLY A 331 -8.91 -19.46 0.53
CA GLY A 331 -8.85 -18.02 0.73
C GLY A 331 -9.39 -17.58 2.09
N ILE A 332 -10.54 -18.11 2.54
CA ILE A 332 -11.15 -17.71 3.81
C ILE A 332 -10.25 -18.03 5.01
N ALA A 333 -9.49 -19.12 4.94
CA ALA A 333 -8.54 -19.48 5.99
C ALA A 333 -7.48 -18.40 6.25
N LEU A 334 -7.17 -17.53 5.30
CA LEU A 334 -6.18 -16.45 5.50
C LEU A 334 -6.80 -15.09 5.80
N VAL A 335 -8.12 -14.93 5.72
CA VAL A 335 -8.79 -13.64 5.94
C VAL A 335 -8.35 -12.96 7.25
N PRO A 336 -8.25 -13.63 8.42
CA PRO A 336 -7.83 -12.96 9.64
C PRO A 336 -6.41 -12.38 9.61
N LEU A 337 -5.51 -12.96 8.80
CA LEU A 337 -4.15 -12.44 8.62
C LEU A 337 -4.10 -11.20 7.70
N LEU A 338 -5.18 -10.93 6.95
CA LEU A 338 -5.23 -9.94 5.88
C LEU A 338 -6.24 -8.82 6.13
N MET A 339 -7.18 -9.05 7.05
CA MET A 339 -8.21 -8.12 7.49
C MET A 339 -8.37 -8.21 9.02
N PRO A 340 -8.55 -7.11 9.74
CA PRO A 340 -8.64 -7.09 11.20
C PRO A 340 -10.03 -7.55 11.67
N VAL A 341 -10.39 -8.82 11.44
CA VAL A 341 -11.74 -9.36 11.72
C VAL A 341 -11.85 -10.12 13.02
N LEU A 342 -10.73 -10.44 13.68
CA LEU A 342 -10.70 -11.13 14.97
C LEU A 342 -10.32 -10.16 16.11
N PRO A 343 -10.82 -10.35 17.33
CA PRO A 343 -10.30 -9.66 18.52
C PRO A 343 -8.80 -9.98 18.71
N GLU A 344 -8.05 -9.06 19.30
CA GLU A 344 -6.58 -9.11 19.42
C GLU A 344 -6.06 -10.40 20.04
N THR A 345 -6.70 -10.85 21.15
CA THR A 345 -6.30 -12.11 21.83
C THR A 345 -6.50 -13.33 20.94
N THR A 346 -7.59 -13.36 20.17
CA THR A 346 -7.88 -14.45 19.23
C THR A 346 -6.95 -14.38 18.05
N MET A 347 -6.65 -13.16 17.58
CA MET A 347 -5.72 -12.93 16.46
C MET A 347 -4.29 -13.37 16.82
N SER A 348 -3.82 -13.04 18.03
CA SER A 348 -2.51 -13.50 18.53
C SER A 348 -2.42 -15.04 18.59
N ALA A 349 -3.49 -15.71 19.02
CA ALA A 349 -3.54 -17.18 19.02
C ALA A 349 -3.57 -17.75 17.60
N TYR A 350 -4.30 -17.10 16.68
CA TYR A 350 -4.40 -17.48 15.28
C TYR A 350 -3.05 -17.31 14.55
N ASP A 351 -2.38 -16.20 14.80
CA ASP A 351 -1.07 -15.89 14.20
C ASP A 351 -0.02 -16.91 14.62
N ARG A 352 0.02 -17.30 15.90
CA ARG A 352 0.92 -18.37 16.38
C ARG A 352 0.69 -19.71 15.67
N ILE A 353 -0.59 -20.08 15.44
CA ILE A 353 -0.90 -21.30 14.67
C ILE A 353 -0.44 -21.15 13.21
N ALA A 354 -0.68 -19.99 12.62
CA ALA A 354 -0.26 -19.70 11.25
C ALA A 354 1.27 -19.69 11.12
N GLU A 355 1.96 -19.13 12.12
CA GLU A 355 3.42 -19.18 12.22
C GLU A 355 3.93 -20.62 12.30
N ASP A 356 3.40 -21.47 13.15
CA ASP A 356 3.80 -22.88 13.27
C ASP A 356 3.63 -23.64 11.95
N VAL A 357 2.58 -23.34 11.18
CA VAL A 357 2.27 -23.97 9.89
C VAL A 357 3.12 -23.39 8.74
N ILE A 358 3.34 -22.07 8.75
CA ILE A 358 4.02 -21.34 7.67
C ILE A 358 5.50 -21.12 8.02
N ALA A 359 5.86 -21.07 9.29
CA ALA A 359 7.09 -20.51 9.87
C ALA A 359 8.39 -21.17 9.47
N ARG A 360 8.37 -22.37 8.95
CA ARG A 360 9.59 -22.93 8.33
C ARG A 360 10.08 -22.12 7.12
N ASN A 361 9.28 -21.09 6.68
CA ASN A 361 9.57 -20.22 5.55
C ASN A 361 9.33 -18.71 5.85
N ILE A 362 9.20 -18.29 7.12
CA ILE A 362 8.84 -16.92 7.51
C ILE A 362 9.84 -15.85 7.05
N ASP A 363 11.14 -16.17 7.01
CA ASP A 363 12.13 -15.20 6.51
C ASP A 363 11.86 -14.75 5.06
N LEU A 364 11.23 -15.61 4.25
CA LEU A 364 10.80 -15.28 2.89
C LEU A 364 9.57 -14.38 2.85
N ALA A 365 8.70 -14.43 3.87
CA ALA A 365 7.48 -13.61 3.93
C ALA A 365 7.75 -12.20 4.45
N ARG A 366 8.86 -11.97 5.16
CA ARG A 366 9.22 -10.66 5.72
C ARG A 366 9.63 -9.68 4.64
N SER A 367 9.09 -8.48 4.71
CA SER A 367 9.52 -7.35 3.87
C SER A 367 10.54 -6.45 4.58
N GLU A 368 10.55 -6.44 5.91
CA GLU A 368 11.36 -5.56 6.75
C GLU A 368 12.03 -6.30 7.91
N ARG A 369 13.18 -5.76 8.36
CA ARG A 369 14.01 -6.31 9.47
C ARG A 369 13.50 -5.85 10.84
N THR A 370 12.20 -5.96 11.10
CA THR A 370 11.60 -5.55 12.37
C THR A 370 11.29 -6.73 13.27
N GLN A 371 11.29 -6.50 14.60
CA GLN A 371 10.85 -7.51 15.56
C GLN A 371 9.34 -7.73 15.44
N ILE A 372 8.91 -8.98 15.57
CA ILE A 372 7.50 -9.38 15.59
C ILE A 372 7.06 -9.42 17.06
N GLY A 373 5.87 -8.85 17.33
CA GLY A 373 5.20 -8.88 18.63
C GLY A 373 4.15 -9.99 18.70
N ASP A 374 3.16 -9.80 19.57
CA ASP A 374 2.05 -10.74 19.75
C ASP A 374 1.01 -10.69 18.62
N LEU A 375 1.05 -9.65 17.77
CA LEU A 375 0.19 -9.48 16.60
C LEU A 375 1.04 -9.39 15.33
N PRO A 376 0.47 -9.77 14.17
CA PRO A 376 1.09 -9.47 12.87
C PRO A 376 1.49 -7.99 12.79
N PRO A 377 2.63 -7.65 12.16
CA PRO A 377 3.15 -6.29 12.14
C PRO A 377 2.14 -5.21 11.71
N ASP A 378 1.33 -5.50 10.71
CA ASP A 378 0.32 -4.56 10.20
C ASP A 378 -0.80 -4.30 11.21
N TRP A 379 -1.16 -5.33 12.01
CA TRP A 379 -2.17 -5.20 13.05
C TRP A 379 -1.62 -4.51 14.29
N ALA A 380 -0.38 -4.81 14.66
CA ALA A 380 0.30 -4.13 15.75
C ALA A 380 0.42 -2.61 15.50
N ASP A 381 0.66 -2.19 14.26
CA ASP A 381 0.72 -0.78 13.83
C ASP A 381 -0.66 -0.07 13.82
N MET A 382 -1.74 -0.74 14.21
CA MET A 382 -3.07 -0.13 14.37
C MET A 382 -3.43 0.21 15.81
N HIS A 383 -2.55 -0.02 16.77
CA HIS A 383 -2.85 0.10 18.20
C HIS A 383 -2.03 1.19 18.88
N GLY A 384 -2.63 1.83 19.90
CA GLY A 384 -1.96 2.70 20.85
C GLY A 384 -1.81 4.17 20.42
N TRP A 385 -2.18 4.56 19.23
CA TRP A 385 -1.91 5.91 18.71
C TRP A 385 -2.69 7.01 19.43
N GLN A 386 -3.96 6.79 19.77
CA GLN A 386 -4.76 7.73 20.54
C GLN A 386 -4.31 7.80 22.00
N GLU A 387 -3.95 6.65 22.58
CA GLU A 387 -3.40 6.55 23.95
C GLU A 387 -2.05 7.27 24.05
N LEU A 388 -1.20 7.19 23.01
CA LEU A 388 0.06 7.93 22.94
C LEU A 388 -0.22 9.45 22.97
N ALA A 389 -1.08 9.94 22.08
CA ALA A 389 -1.44 11.36 22.06
C ALA A 389 -2.05 11.83 23.38
N THR A 390 -2.89 11.02 24.03
CA THR A 390 -3.46 11.32 25.35
C THR A 390 -2.39 11.35 26.44
N THR A 391 -1.40 10.47 26.37
CA THR A 391 -0.29 10.43 27.35
C THR A 391 0.60 11.66 27.20
N VAL A 392 0.93 12.06 25.98
CA VAL A 392 1.68 13.29 25.68
C VAL A 392 0.89 14.52 26.16
N ALA A 393 -0.43 14.55 25.91
CA ALA A 393 -1.29 15.65 26.34
C ALA A 393 -1.33 15.80 27.86
N ARG A 394 -1.42 14.71 28.61
CA ARG A 394 -1.35 14.74 30.09
C ARG A 394 -0.05 15.35 30.56
N LEU A 395 1.08 14.97 29.97
CA LEU A 395 2.39 15.54 30.31
C LEU A 395 2.43 17.03 29.96
N TYR A 396 2.03 17.41 28.74
CA TYR A 396 2.01 18.81 28.29
C TYR A 396 1.18 19.71 29.21
N HIS A 397 -0.01 19.27 29.61
CA HIS A 397 -0.88 20.04 30.51
C HIS A 397 -0.42 20.04 31.97
N SER A 398 0.43 19.10 32.39
CA SER A 398 1.03 19.11 33.73
C SER A 398 2.13 20.19 33.89
N LEU A 399 2.63 20.75 32.77
CA LEU A 399 3.62 21.80 32.81
C LEU A 399 3.01 23.11 33.31
N PRO A 400 3.77 23.91 34.13
CA PRO A 400 3.38 25.28 34.48
C PRO A 400 3.13 26.12 33.22
N PRO A 401 2.22 27.11 33.25
CA PRO A 401 1.84 27.89 32.06
C PRO A 401 3.03 28.51 31.31
N SER A 402 4.04 29.03 32.05
CA SER A 402 5.23 29.59 31.45
C SER A 402 6.07 28.58 30.67
N ARG A 403 6.23 27.37 31.20
CA ARG A 403 6.95 26.29 30.50
C ARG A 403 6.14 25.74 29.35
N ARG A 404 4.82 25.63 29.52
CA ARG A 404 3.92 25.14 28.46
C ARG A 404 3.92 26.03 27.23
N ALA A 405 4.03 27.35 27.41
CA ALA A 405 4.13 28.30 26.31
C ALA A 405 5.40 28.17 25.46
N GLU A 406 6.45 27.52 25.98
CA GLU A 406 7.71 27.27 25.30
C GLU A 406 7.89 25.79 24.92
N ALA A 407 6.91 24.95 25.25
CA ALA A 407 7.05 23.51 25.10
C ALA A 407 6.77 23.06 23.66
N ALA A 408 7.78 22.45 23.04
CA ALA A 408 7.67 21.71 21.79
C ALA A 408 7.55 20.21 22.06
N ILE A 409 7.00 19.47 21.12
CA ILE A 409 6.90 18.01 21.16
C ILE A 409 7.73 17.44 20.02
N LEU A 410 8.69 16.59 20.32
CA LEU A 410 9.55 15.91 19.35
C LEU A 410 9.20 14.41 19.36
N ALA A 411 8.75 13.88 18.23
CA ALA A 411 8.49 12.45 18.04
C ALA A 411 9.65 11.79 17.28
N SER A 412 9.94 10.54 17.62
CA SER A 412 11.06 9.80 17.07
C SER A 412 10.85 9.39 15.63
N ASN A 413 9.61 9.06 15.26
CA ASN A 413 9.26 8.61 13.91
C ASN A 413 7.97 9.23 13.39
N TYR A 414 7.73 9.09 12.07
CA TYR A 414 6.58 9.67 11.38
C TYR A 414 5.22 9.12 11.86
N GLY A 415 5.20 7.88 12.39
CA GLY A 415 3.97 7.26 12.92
C GLY A 415 3.53 7.91 14.21
N GLU A 416 4.45 8.09 15.17
CA GLU A 416 4.23 8.81 16.43
C GLU A 416 3.85 10.27 16.14
N ALA A 417 4.62 10.94 15.27
CA ALA A 417 4.35 12.33 14.89
C ALA A 417 2.97 12.46 14.24
N GLY A 418 2.63 11.59 13.29
CA GLY A 418 1.33 11.56 12.62
C GLY A 418 0.18 11.31 13.59
N ALA A 419 0.37 10.41 14.57
CA ALA A 419 -0.63 10.14 15.60
C ALA A 419 -0.88 11.35 16.51
N ILE A 420 0.19 11.99 16.96
CA ILE A 420 0.08 13.15 17.87
C ILE A 420 -0.52 14.35 17.11
N ASP A 421 -0.12 14.61 15.85
CA ASP A 421 -0.71 15.68 15.05
C ASP A 421 -2.18 15.41 14.68
N PHE A 422 -2.56 14.15 14.50
CA PHE A 422 -3.94 13.80 14.19
C PHE A 422 -4.88 13.91 15.41
N TYR A 423 -4.48 13.34 16.55
CA TYR A 423 -5.29 13.33 17.77
C TYR A 423 -5.04 14.53 18.68
N GLY A 424 -3.86 15.17 18.60
CA GLY A 424 -3.43 16.23 19.50
C GLY A 424 -4.29 17.50 19.49
N PRO A 425 -4.80 17.98 18.33
CA PRO A 425 -5.61 19.20 18.30
C PRO A 425 -6.83 19.17 19.23
N GLN A 426 -7.48 18.02 19.41
CA GLN A 426 -8.60 17.88 20.35
C GLN A 426 -8.17 18.05 21.82
N TYR A 427 -6.89 17.88 22.11
CA TYR A 427 -6.26 18.08 23.43
C TYR A 427 -5.51 19.39 23.54
N GLY A 428 -5.53 20.24 22.52
CA GLY A 428 -4.83 21.55 22.52
C GLY A 428 -3.31 21.39 22.50
N LEU A 429 -2.76 20.33 21.90
CA LEU A 429 -1.33 20.17 21.68
C LEU A 429 -0.83 21.07 20.53
N PRO A 430 0.41 21.57 20.61
CA PRO A 430 1.06 22.26 19.49
C PRO A 430 1.39 21.28 18.36
N PRO A 431 1.71 21.77 17.15
CA PRO A 431 2.23 20.95 16.05
C PRO A 431 3.46 20.15 16.49
N VAL A 432 3.57 18.90 16.01
CA VAL A 432 4.63 17.98 16.41
C VAL A 432 5.84 18.13 15.51
N LEU A 433 7.01 18.10 16.10
CA LEU A 433 8.30 18.06 15.44
C LEU A 433 8.72 16.60 15.24
N SER A 434 9.34 16.27 14.12
CA SER A 434 10.08 15.02 13.96
C SER A 434 11.18 15.18 12.92
N GLY A 435 12.33 14.58 13.17
CA GLY A 435 13.39 14.45 12.19
C GLY A 435 13.07 13.48 11.05
N ASN A 436 11.92 12.79 11.10
CA ASN A 436 11.63 11.70 10.21
C ASN A 436 10.78 12.14 9.01
N ASN A 437 11.16 11.68 7.83
CA ASN A 437 10.47 11.86 6.55
C ASN A 437 9.97 13.30 6.32
N GLN A 438 8.69 13.48 5.97
CA GLN A 438 8.12 14.78 5.62
C GLN A 438 8.13 15.78 6.79
N PHE A 439 8.03 15.32 8.03
CA PHE A 439 8.09 16.17 9.22
C PHE A 439 9.40 16.96 9.30
N TRP A 440 10.53 16.35 8.89
CA TRP A 440 11.80 17.05 8.85
C TRP A 440 11.78 18.25 7.89
N LEU A 441 11.13 18.12 6.71
CA LEU A 441 11.00 19.22 5.75
C LEU A 441 10.09 20.35 6.26
N TRP A 442 9.11 20.05 7.11
CA TRP A 442 8.27 21.09 7.73
C TRP A 442 9.04 21.93 8.77
N GLY A 443 10.14 21.42 9.28
CA GLY A 443 11.05 22.15 10.14
C GLY A 443 10.60 22.22 11.59
N THR A 444 11.11 23.23 12.31
CA THR A 444 10.89 23.41 13.75
C THR A 444 9.66 24.26 14.10
N HIS A 445 8.86 24.67 13.14
CA HIS A 445 7.72 25.59 13.31
C HIS A 445 8.05 26.88 14.07
N GLY A 446 9.35 27.23 14.20
CA GLY A 446 9.84 28.38 14.97
C GLY A 446 10.03 28.10 16.46
N ASP A 447 9.85 26.86 16.90
CA ASP A 447 10.06 26.46 18.29
C ASP A 447 11.52 26.62 18.71
N SER A 448 11.71 27.16 19.92
CA SER A 448 13.06 27.37 20.50
C SER A 448 13.71 26.05 20.90
N GLY A 449 12.93 25.04 21.27
CA GLY A 449 13.37 23.80 21.87
C GLY A 449 13.81 23.93 23.32
N ASN A 450 13.59 25.10 23.98
CA ASN A 450 14.01 25.32 25.35
C ASN A 450 13.32 24.41 26.37
N VAL A 451 12.08 24.05 26.09
CA VAL A 451 11.34 22.99 26.77
C VAL A 451 10.90 21.99 25.70
N LEU A 452 11.35 20.76 25.78
CA LEU A 452 11.06 19.73 24.80
C LEU A 452 10.48 18.48 25.46
N ILE A 453 9.32 18.04 25.02
CA ILE A 453 8.78 16.72 25.32
C ILE A 453 9.31 15.76 24.25
N ASP A 454 10.23 14.90 24.64
CA ASP A 454 10.87 13.91 23.76
C ASP A 454 10.12 12.59 23.86
N VAL A 455 9.37 12.29 22.81
CA VAL A 455 8.56 11.07 22.69
C VAL A 455 9.42 9.96 22.10
N HIS A 456 9.45 8.82 22.75
CA HIS A 456 10.31 7.68 22.43
C HIS A 456 11.82 8.00 22.59
N GLY A 457 12.12 9.02 23.37
CA GLY A 457 13.46 9.44 23.66
C GLY A 457 13.69 9.67 25.16
N ASP A 458 14.93 9.50 25.59
CA ASP A 458 15.41 9.80 26.94
C ASP A 458 16.28 11.05 26.97
N CYS A 459 16.25 11.83 25.91
CA CYS A 459 17.14 12.96 25.62
C CYS A 459 18.64 12.57 25.55
N GLN A 460 19.02 11.29 25.67
CA GLN A 460 20.44 10.89 25.68
C GLN A 460 21.09 10.94 24.30
N GLY A 461 20.35 10.60 23.25
CA GLY A 461 20.82 10.80 21.87
C GLY A 461 21.23 12.25 21.58
N HIS A 462 20.68 13.19 22.36
CA HIS A 462 20.91 14.62 22.27
C HIS A 462 21.39 15.19 23.63
N ALA A 463 22.09 14.37 24.43
CA ALA A 463 22.47 14.67 25.83
C ALA A 463 23.24 15.96 26.00
N HIS A 464 24.07 16.32 25.01
CA HIS A 464 24.86 17.55 25.01
C HIS A 464 24.03 18.81 24.74
N LEU A 465 22.80 18.66 24.23
CA LEU A 465 21.90 19.77 23.88
C LEU A 465 21.15 20.32 25.09
N PHE A 466 20.91 19.53 26.13
CA PHE A 466 20.02 19.90 27.21
C PHE A 466 20.73 19.90 28.57
N ARG A 467 20.50 20.96 29.34
CA ARG A 467 21.07 21.11 30.72
C ARG A 467 20.35 20.19 31.71
N LYS A 468 19.04 19.96 31.50
CA LYS A 468 18.22 19.13 32.38
C LYS A 468 17.42 18.13 31.57
N ARG A 469 17.40 16.90 32.04
CA ARG A 469 16.75 15.79 31.38
C ARG A 469 16.06 14.91 32.42
N GLN A 470 14.81 14.54 32.16
CA GLN A 470 14.04 13.72 33.08
C GLN A 470 13.09 12.80 32.28
N ILE A 471 13.22 11.50 32.47
CA ILE A 471 12.16 10.56 32.05
C ILE A 471 10.96 10.80 32.97
N VAL A 472 9.83 11.24 32.40
CA VAL A 472 8.63 11.56 33.17
C VAL A 472 7.71 10.36 33.25
N THR A 473 7.57 9.62 32.14
CA THR A 473 6.74 8.44 32.06
C THR A 473 7.24 7.46 31.00
N ARG A 474 6.63 6.28 30.96
CA ARG A 474 6.82 5.33 29.86
C ARG A 474 5.50 5.03 29.22
N PHE A 475 5.49 4.92 27.88
CA PHE A 475 4.33 4.51 27.15
C PHE A 475 4.29 2.99 27.00
N TYR A 476 3.15 2.39 27.27
CA TYR A 476 2.91 0.95 27.13
C TYR A 476 1.74 0.68 26.21
N ASN A 477 1.99 -0.14 25.21
CA ASN A 477 0.99 -0.62 24.27
C ASN A 477 1.18 -2.15 24.08
N PRO A 478 0.44 -2.99 24.80
CA PRO A 478 0.66 -4.44 24.78
C PRO A 478 0.44 -5.07 23.39
N TRP A 479 -0.34 -4.43 22.55
CA TRP A 479 -0.64 -4.91 21.20
C TRP A 479 0.20 -4.25 20.11
N GLY A 480 0.99 -3.23 20.46
CA GLY A 480 1.88 -2.54 19.54
C GLY A 480 3.11 -3.36 19.16
N ARG A 481 3.88 -2.87 18.21
CA ARG A 481 5.18 -3.45 17.90
C ARG A 481 6.10 -3.41 19.12
N PRO A 482 7.03 -4.35 19.29
CA PRO A 482 7.93 -4.37 20.43
C PRO A 482 8.68 -3.05 20.67
N PHE A 483 9.12 -2.39 19.60
CA PHE A 483 9.81 -1.10 19.71
C PHE A 483 8.87 0.08 20.05
N GLU A 484 7.56 -0.04 19.79
CA GLU A 484 6.52 0.93 20.17
C GLU A 484 5.93 0.63 21.55
N ASN A 485 6.60 -0.17 22.37
CA ASN A 485 6.12 -0.56 23.70
C ASN A 485 7.19 -0.36 24.77
N GLY A 486 6.84 0.26 25.89
CA GLY A 486 7.72 0.48 27.02
C GLY A 486 8.75 1.61 26.84
N PHE A 487 8.65 2.42 25.79
CA PHE A 487 9.57 3.50 25.53
C PHE A 487 9.37 4.71 26.47
N PRO A 488 10.45 5.46 26.76
CA PRO A 488 10.37 6.63 27.62
C PRO A 488 9.73 7.82 26.91
N ILE A 489 9.01 8.64 27.69
CA ILE A 489 8.62 10.01 27.33
C ILE A 489 9.30 10.93 28.33
N SER A 490 10.13 11.84 27.83
CA SER A 490 11.05 12.64 28.63
C SER A 490 10.79 14.13 28.49
N LEU A 491 11.16 14.87 29.51
CA LEU A 491 11.20 16.33 29.49
C LEU A 491 12.65 16.78 29.45
N CYS A 492 13.03 17.53 28.41
CA CYS A 492 14.34 18.08 28.19
C CYS A 492 14.25 19.60 28.29
N GLU A 493 15.12 20.23 29.11
CA GLU A 493 15.04 21.66 29.39
C GLU A 493 16.42 22.33 29.25
N GLY A 494 16.40 23.63 28.90
CA GLY A 494 17.59 24.46 28.81
C GLY A 494 18.50 24.07 27.67
N ILE A 495 18.01 24.19 26.44
CA ILE A 495 18.77 23.89 25.23
C ILE A 495 20.05 24.76 25.17
N THR A 496 21.16 24.15 24.79
CA THR A 496 22.49 24.80 24.76
C THR A 496 22.84 25.34 23.37
N GLU A 497 22.18 24.81 22.32
CA GLU A 497 22.29 25.25 20.94
C GLU A 497 20.88 25.45 20.41
N PRO A 498 20.55 26.49 19.61
CA PRO A 498 19.23 26.69 19.05
C PRO A 498 18.76 25.44 18.27
N LEU A 499 17.52 24.99 18.49
CA LEU A 499 16.97 23.81 17.84
C LEU A 499 17.07 23.90 16.30
N ALA A 500 16.82 25.08 15.74
CA ALA A 500 16.95 25.32 14.30
C ALA A 500 18.36 25.07 13.75
N ALA A 501 19.41 25.35 14.54
CA ALA A 501 20.80 25.08 14.17
C ALA A 501 21.12 23.57 14.22
N TYR A 502 20.49 22.85 15.16
CA TYR A 502 20.67 21.41 15.32
C TYR A 502 19.81 20.60 14.35
N TRP A 503 18.71 21.17 13.86
CA TRP A 503 17.69 20.50 13.04
C TRP A 503 18.23 19.66 11.86
N PRO A 504 19.23 20.12 11.09
CA PRO A 504 19.79 19.31 10.00
C PRO A 504 20.37 17.96 10.43
N ARG A 505 20.81 17.84 11.69
CA ARG A 505 21.38 16.60 12.26
C ARG A 505 20.31 15.58 12.65
N LEU A 506 19.06 16.02 12.79
CA LEU A 506 17.91 15.17 13.10
C LEU A 506 17.33 14.47 11.88
N ARG A 507 17.78 14.83 10.67
CA ARG A 507 17.25 14.24 9.43
C ARG A 507 17.35 12.72 9.42
N ASN A 508 16.20 12.07 9.26
CA ASN A 508 16.07 10.63 9.13
C ASN A 508 15.00 10.30 8.07
N TYR A 509 15.38 9.62 7.00
CA TYR A 509 14.50 9.27 5.88
C TYR A 509 14.26 7.75 5.80
N ILE A 510 14.23 7.07 6.91
CA ILE A 510 14.04 5.60 6.98
C ILE A 510 12.68 5.23 7.56
#